data_f20b032e3d592baa2dfa4b38bdf7a59c
#
_entry.id   f20b032e3d592baa2dfa4b38bdf7a59c
#
_cell.length_a   1.000
_cell.length_b   1.000
_cell.length_c   1.000
_cell.angle_alpha   90.00
_cell.angle_beta   90.00
_cell.angle_gamma   90.00
#
_symmetry.space_group_name_H-M   'P 1'
#
loop_
_entity.id
_entity.type
_entity.pdbx_description
1 polymer ?
#
loop_
_entity_poly.entity_id
_entity_poly.type
_entity_poly.pdbx_seq_one_letter_code
_entity_poly.pdbx_strand_id
1 'polypeptide(L)'
;MRFDTIIIGGGLTGLLAGIRLQNAGQNCALISAGQSAMHFWSGAFDLLNRLPDGTDVDYPLEAMQKLPPTHPYSIAGPEKVLGYLRGATEIFGRFGCRTHIPEDLRNTFRLSSMGSFKRCFLTMDDLLTTDTPDEQLCRRA
;
A
#
# COMPACT_ATOMS: atom_id res chain seq x y z
N MET A 1 -2.64 23.57 24.81
CA MET A 1 -2.58 23.22 23.38
C MET A 1 -3.82 22.40 23.08
N ARG A 2 -4.57 22.69 22.03
CA ARG A 2 -5.81 21.98 21.67
C ARG A 2 -5.60 21.33 20.30
N PHE A 3 -5.97 20.09 20.15
CA PHE A 3 -5.92 19.33 18.91
C PHE A 3 -7.32 18.91 18.50
N ASP A 4 -7.60 18.89 17.21
CA ASP A 4 -8.86 18.41 16.64
C ASP A 4 -8.84 16.88 16.54
N THR A 5 -7.68 16.30 16.24
CA THR A 5 -7.48 14.85 16.12
C THR A 5 -6.19 14.42 16.81
N ILE A 6 -6.28 13.32 17.56
CA ILE A 6 -5.12 12.64 18.15
C ILE A 6 -4.98 11.27 17.48
N ILE A 7 -3.79 11.01 16.91
CA ILE A 7 -3.45 9.75 16.23
C ILE A 7 -2.53 8.97 17.17
N ILE A 8 -2.92 7.76 17.52
CA ILE A 8 -2.13 6.86 18.35
C ILE A 8 -1.47 5.81 17.46
N GLY A 9 -0.14 5.84 17.42
CA GLY A 9 0.68 4.95 16.59
C GLY A 9 1.36 5.66 15.40
N GLY A 10 2.70 5.57 15.35
CA GLY A 10 3.53 6.17 14.29
C GLY A 10 3.72 5.27 13.06
N GLY A 11 2.83 4.32 12.81
CA GLY A 11 2.85 3.49 11.61
C GLY A 11 2.41 4.25 10.37
N LEU A 12 2.63 3.64 9.19
CA LEU A 12 2.34 4.25 7.91
C LEU A 12 0.90 4.77 7.79
N THR A 13 -0.07 3.98 8.27
CA THR A 13 -1.50 4.37 8.28
C THR A 13 -1.74 5.64 9.11
N GLY A 14 -1.15 5.71 10.31
CA GLY A 14 -1.28 6.87 11.18
C GLY A 14 -0.63 8.12 10.57
N LEU A 15 0.55 7.96 9.98
CA LEU A 15 1.27 9.05 9.31
C LEU A 15 0.50 9.60 8.10
N LEU A 16 0.03 8.72 7.21
CA LEU A 16 -0.75 9.12 6.03
C LEU A 16 -2.09 9.77 6.43
N ALA A 17 -2.76 9.23 7.46
CA ALA A 17 -3.98 9.82 7.99
C ALA A 17 -3.71 11.21 8.56
N GLY A 18 -2.65 11.38 9.36
CA GLY A 18 -2.26 12.66 9.94
C GLY A 18 -1.96 13.73 8.87
N ILE A 19 -1.19 13.37 7.86
CA ILE A 19 -0.87 14.28 6.74
C ILE A 19 -2.15 14.70 6.00
N ARG A 20 -3.05 13.77 5.71
CA ARG A 20 -4.32 14.08 5.03
C ARG A 20 -5.23 14.97 5.87
N LEU A 21 -5.35 14.71 7.16
CA LEU A 21 -6.16 15.52 8.08
C LEU A 21 -5.58 16.91 8.23
N GLN A 22 -4.25 17.04 8.33
CA GLN A 22 -3.58 18.33 8.39
C GLN A 22 -3.75 19.11 7.09
N ASN A 23 -3.66 18.46 5.92
CA ASN A 23 -3.95 19.10 4.63
C ASN A 23 -5.42 19.53 4.50
N ALA A 24 -6.33 18.91 5.24
CA ALA A 24 -7.74 19.31 5.36
C ALA A 24 -7.98 20.40 6.44
N GLY A 25 -6.91 20.98 7.00
CA GLY A 25 -6.98 22.08 7.96
C GLY A 25 -7.16 21.67 9.42
N GLN A 26 -7.06 20.38 9.75
CA GLN A 26 -7.13 19.91 11.13
C GLN A 26 -5.79 20.06 11.86
N ASN A 27 -5.84 20.47 13.11
CA ASN A 27 -4.68 20.47 13.99
C ASN A 27 -4.52 19.07 14.62
N CYS A 28 -3.51 18.32 14.16
CA CYS A 28 -3.32 16.92 14.55
C CYS A 28 -2.14 16.77 15.51
N ALA A 29 -2.28 15.84 16.46
CA ALA A 29 -1.17 15.32 17.26
C ALA A 29 -0.98 13.83 16.96
N LEU A 30 0.27 13.39 16.82
CA LEU A 30 0.63 11.99 16.69
C LEU A 30 1.44 11.56 17.91
N ILE A 31 1.01 10.48 18.55
CA ILE A 31 1.66 9.89 19.73
C ILE A 31 2.17 8.50 19.34
N SER A 32 3.47 8.27 19.54
CA SER A 32 4.11 6.98 19.28
C SER A 32 5.02 6.60 20.43
N ALA A 33 4.98 5.34 20.85
CA ALA A 33 5.79 4.82 21.96
C ALA A 33 7.11 4.20 21.49
N GLY A 34 7.47 4.32 20.22
CA GLY A 34 8.71 3.75 19.67
C GLY A 34 8.72 3.63 18.16
N GLN A 35 9.63 2.82 17.63
CA GLN A 35 9.71 2.53 16.20
C GLN A 35 8.48 1.71 15.78
N SER A 36 7.76 2.21 14.80
CA SER A 36 6.60 1.53 14.24
C SER A 36 7.02 0.41 13.29
N ALA A 37 6.03 -0.35 12.77
CA ALA A 37 6.23 -1.33 11.71
C ALA A 37 6.84 -0.75 10.42
N MET A 38 6.94 0.58 10.29
CA MET A 38 7.66 1.26 9.20
C MET A 38 9.12 0.79 9.07
N HIS A 39 9.76 0.43 10.19
CA HIS A 39 11.13 -0.07 10.18
C HIS A 39 11.29 -1.37 9.37
N PHE A 40 10.23 -2.17 9.29
CA PHE A 40 10.20 -3.43 8.54
C PHE A 40 9.40 -3.35 7.23
N TRP A 41 9.00 -2.15 6.85
CA TRP A 41 8.23 -1.98 5.62
C TRP A 41 9.08 -2.30 4.40
N SER A 42 8.50 -3.09 3.50
CA SER A 42 9.19 -3.58 2.31
C SER A 42 9.25 -2.58 1.15
N GLY A 43 8.70 -1.38 1.29
CA GLY A 43 8.60 -0.42 0.17
C GLY A 43 7.50 -0.75 -0.83
N ALA A 44 6.61 -1.69 -0.51
CA ALA A 44 5.50 -2.07 -1.37
C ALA A 44 4.18 -2.11 -0.61
N PHE A 45 3.11 -1.85 -1.32
CA PHE A 45 1.74 -2.02 -0.85
C PHE A 45 1.08 -3.16 -1.60
N ASP A 46 0.63 -4.12 -0.84
CA ASP A 46 -0.25 -5.17 -1.32
C ASP A 46 -1.68 -4.61 -1.33
N LEU A 47 -2.45 -4.92 -2.37
CA LEU A 47 -3.85 -4.53 -2.42
C LEU A 47 -4.74 -5.76 -2.15
N LEU A 48 -5.20 -6.41 -3.18
CA LEU A 48 -5.96 -7.65 -3.10
C LEU A 48 -5.22 -8.71 -3.91
N ASN A 49 -4.44 -9.55 -3.22
CA ASN A 49 -3.59 -10.56 -3.87
C ASN A 49 -4.29 -11.90 -4.02
N ARG A 50 -5.31 -12.15 -3.18
CA ARG A 50 -6.05 -13.42 -3.16
C ARG A 50 -7.47 -13.20 -2.66
N LEU A 51 -8.41 -13.92 -3.26
CA LEU A 51 -9.81 -13.97 -2.80
C LEU A 51 -9.97 -14.90 -1.59
N PRO A 52 -11.08 -14.82 -0.84
CA PRO A 52 -11.34 -15.69 0.31
C PRO A 52 -11.36 -17.17 -0.01
N ASP A 53 -11.68 -17.57 -1.24
CA ASP A 53 -11.66 -18.94 -1.74
C ASP A 53 -10.25 -19.46 -2.11
N GLY A 54 -9.23 -18.62 -1.96
CA GLY A 54 -7.84 -18.95 -2.28
C GLY A 54 -7.44 -18.62 -3.72
N THR A 55 -8.34 -18.11 -4.56
CA THR A 55 -8.03 -17.73 -5.94
C THR A 55 -7.06 -16.54 -5.97
N ASP A 56 -5.98 -16.67 -6.71
CA ASP A 56 -5.02 -15.60 -6.93
C ASP A 56 -5.62 -14.50 -7.80
N VAL A 57 -5.27 -13.24 -7.51
CA VAL A 57 -5.83 -12.06 -8.15
C VAL A 57 -4.76 -11.32 -8.93
N ASP A 58 -4.99 -11.16 -10.23
CA ASP A 58 -4.15 -10.34 -11.09
C ASP A 58 -4.66 -8.89 -11.19
N TYR A 59 -5.98 -8.68 -11.28
CA TYR A 59 -6.62 -7.36 -11.36
C TYR A 59 -7.38 -7.04 -10.07
N PRO A 60 -6.72 -6.44 -9.08
CA PRO A 60 -7.29 -6.31 -7.73
C PRO A 60 -8.53 -5.41 -7.68
N LEU A 61 -8.60 -4.36 -8.48
CA LEU A 61 -9.74 -3.44 -8.47
C LEU A 61 -11.01 -4.11 -9.01
N GLU A 62 -10.89 -4.93 -10.06
CA GLU A 62 -12.00 -5.71 -10.60
C GLU A 62 -12.44 -6.81 -9.63
N ALA A 63 -11.46 -7.48 -9.02
CA ALA A 63 -11.71 -8.57 -8.09
C ALA A 63 -12.40 -8.12 -6.79
N MET A 64 -12.36 -6.84 -6.43
CA MET A 64 -13.08 -6.29 -5.28
C MET A 64 -14.59 -6.51 -5.37
N GLN A 65 -15.15 -6.62 -6.57
CA GLN A 65 -16.57 -6.91 -6.78
C GLN A 65 -16.99 -8.32 -6.31
N LYS A 66 -16.01 -9.24 -6.16
CA LYS A 66 -16.22 -10.61 -5.68
C LYS A 66 -16.14 -10.73 -4.16
N LEU A 67 -15.81 -9.64 -3.47
CA LEU A 67 -15.69 -9.63 -2.02
C LEU A 67 -17.08 -9.47 -1.35
N PRO A 68 -17.25 -9.97 -0.11
CA PRO A 68 -18.47 -9.77 0.65
C PRO A 68 -18.81 -8.28 0.79
N PRO A 69 -20.09 -7.87 0.82
CA PRO A 69 -20.49 -6.47 0.97
C PRO A 69 -19.94 -5.78 2.23
N THR A 70 -19.64 -6.54 3.27
CA THR A 70 -19.07 -6.06 4.54
C THR A 70 -17.55 -5.85 4.49
N HIS A 71 -16.90 -6.28 3.41
CA HIS A 71 -15.44 -6.11 3.27
C HIS A 71 -15.10 -4.62 3.10
N PRO A 72 -14.02 -4.11 3.76
CA PRO A 72 -13.64 -2.69 3.65
C PRO A 72 -13.48 -2.19 2.21
N TYR A 73 -12.94 -3.01 1.30
CA TYR A 73 -12.81 -2.65 -0.11
C TYR A 73 -14.16 -2.56 -0.83
N SER A 74 -15.13 -3.42 -0.47
CA SER A 74 -16.50 -3.34 -1.03
C SER A 74 -17.22 -2.10 -0.53
N ILE A 75 -17.01 -1.73 0.73
CA ILE A 75 -17.60 -0.51 1.33
C ILE A 75 -17.00 0.76 0.70
N ALA A 76 -15.69 0.79 0.50
CA ALA A 76 -15.01 1.94 -0.09
C ALA A 76 -15.29 2.06 -1.59
N GLY A 77 -15.29 0.93 -2.29
CA GLY A 77 -15.35 0.83 -3.75
C GLY A 77 -13.99 1.02 -4.43
N PRO A 78 -13.79 0.37 -5.60
CA PRO A 78 -12.49 0.33 -6.28
C PRO A 78 -11.97 1.71 -6.68
N GLU A 79 -12.83 2.63 -7.10
CA GLU A 79 -12.45 3.99 -7.50
C GLU A 79 -11.85 4.79 -6.33
N LYS A 80 -12.48 4.72 -5.14
CA LYS A 80 -11.96 5.40 -3.95
C LYS A 80 -10.66 4.77 -3.48
N VAL A 81 -10.56 3.43 -3.52
CA VAL A 81 -9.33 2.72 -3.16
C VAL A 81 -8.18 3.15 -4.06
N LEU A 82 -8.38 3.18 -5.38
CA LEU A 82 -7.37 3.68 -6.32
C LEU A 82 -7.04 5.16 -6.07
N GLY A 83 -8.04 5.99 -5.78
CA GLY A 83 -7.84 7.39 -5.42
C GLY A 83 -6.98 7.56 -4.15
N TYR A 84 -7.16 6.70 -3.15
CA TYR A 84 -6.31 6.72 -1.95
C TYR A 84 -4.87 6.31 -2.23
N LEU A 85 -4.65 5.31 -3.10
CA LEU A 85 -3.31 4.89 -3.50
C LEU A 85 -2.58 5.98 -4.29
N ARG A 86 -3.25 6.62 -5.24
CA ARG A 86 -2.70 7.77 -5.98
C ARG A 86 -2.38 8.94 -5.03
N GLY A 87 -3.26 9.24 -4.08
CA GLY A 87 -2.99 10.25 -3.07
C GLY A 87 -1.81 9.90 -2.16
N ALA A 88 -1.57 8.61 -1.87
CA ALA A 88 -0.38 8.17 -1.16
C ALA A 88 0.88 8.39 -2.01
N THR A 89 0.85 8.08 -3.31
CA THR A 89 1.94 8.35 -4.25
C THR A 89 2.33 9.84 -4.27
N GLU A 90 1.34 10.74 -4.29
CA GLU A 90 1.59 12.19 -4.22
C GLU A 90 2.25 12.59 -2.91
N ILE A 91 1.80 12.03 -1.78
CA ILE A 91 2.41 12.30 -0.47
C ILE A 91 3.87 11.83 -0.46
N PHE A 92 4.15 10.61 -0.89
CA PHE A 92 5.52 10.09 -0.98
C PHE A 92 6.42 10.96 -1.87
N GLY A 93 5.91 11.40 -3.01
CA GLY A 93 6.62 12.28 -3.94
C GLY A 93 7.08 13.59 -3.30
N ARG A 94 6.29 14.18 -2.39
CA ARG A 94 6.69 15.39 -1.63
C ARG A 94 7.92 15.18 -0.74
N PHE A 95 8.16 13.96 -0.33
CA PHE A 95 9.32 13.57 0.50
C PHE A 95 10.45 12.94 -0.32
N GLY A 96 10.40 13.05 -1.65
CA GLY A 96 11.42 12.53 -2.55
C GLY A 96 11.36 11.01 -2.75
N CYS A 97 10.32 10.34 -2.25
CA CYS A 97 10.11 8.91 -2.44
C CYS A 97 9.25 8.69 -3.69
N ARG A 98 9.86 8.22 -4.76
CA ARG A 98 9.13 7.87 -5.98
C ARG A 98 8.48 6.51 -5.83
N THR A 99 7.24 6.41 -6.27
CA THR A 99 6.44 5.18 -6.22
C THR A 99 5.74 4.96 -7.55
N HIS A 100 5.51 3.70 -7.87
CA HIS A 100 4.90 3.26 -9.11
C HIS A 100 3.63 2.44 -8.85
N ILE A 101 2.57 2.75 -9.60
CA ILE A 101 1.37 1.92 -9.77
C ILE A 101 1.39 1.46 -11.22
N PRO A 102 1.22 0.15 -11.52
CA PRO A 102 1.19 -0.35 -12.89
C PRO A 102 0.11 0.35 -13.73
N GLU A 103 0.45 0.71 -14.98
CA GLU A 103 -0.47 1.43 -15.86
C GLU A 103 -1.74 0.65 -16.18
N ASP A 104 -1.62 -0.67 -16.31
CA ASP A 104 -2.72 -1.60 -16.55
C ASP A 104 -3.49 -1.98 -15.28
N LEU A 105 -3.09 -1.45 -14.12
CA LEU A 105 -3.68 -1.71 -12.81
C LEU A 105 -3.66 -3.19 -12.41
N ARG A 106 -2.70 -3.95 -12.92
CA ARG A 106 -2.46 -5.34 -12.59
C ARG A 106 -1.51 -5.46 -11.40
N ASN A 107 -1.71 -6.48 -10.56
CA ASN A 107 -0.71 -6.87 -9.57
C ASN A 107 0.59 -7.31 -10.27
N THR A 108 1.71 -6.79 -9.81
CA THR A 108 3.05 -7.23 -10.20
C THR A 108 3.68 -8.07 -9.09
N PHE A 109 4.91 -8.54 -9.31
CA PHE A 109 5.66 -9.27 -8.31
C PHE A 109 6.92 -8.50 -7.95
N ARG A 110 7.21 -8.42 -6.65
CA ARG A 110 8.48 -7.93 -6.14
C ARG A 110 9.30 -9.07 -5.56
N LEU A 111 10.62 -8.97 -5.66
CA LEU A 111 11.52 -9.87 -4.96
C LEU A 111 11.58 -9.46 -3.47
N SER A 112 11.36 -10.41 -2.59
CA SER A 112 11.51 -10.21 -1.14
C SER A 112 12.97 -10.43 -0.71
N SER A 113 13.35 -9.89 0.45
CA SER A 113 14.66 -10.12 1.05
C SER A 113 14.95 -11.60 1.36
N MET A 114 13.94 -12.46 1.33
CA MET A 114 14.06 -13.90 1.51
C MET A 114 14.17 -14.67 0.18
N GLY A 115 14.35 -13.98 -0.95
CA GLY A 115 14.48 -14.62 -2.26
C GLY A 115 13.18 -15.19 -2.82
N SER A 116 12.03 -14.76 -2.34
CA SER A 116 10.71 -15.18 -2.87
C SER A 116 9.98 -14.02 -3.55
N PHE A 117 9.22 -14.33 -4.59
CA PHE A 117 8.35 -13.35 -5.22
C PHE A 117 7.07 -13.15 -4.40
N LYS A 118 6.71 -11.89 -4.20
CA LYS A 118 5.48 -11.47 -3.52
C LYS A 118 4.67 -10.58 -4.45
N ARG A 119 3.37 -10.84 -4.58
CA ARG A 119 2.48 -9.94 -5.31
C ARG A 119 2.42 -8.59 -4.61
N CYS A 120 2.35 -7.52 -5.38
CA CYS A 120 2.20 -6.16 -4.90
C CYS A 120 1.49 -5.32 -5.97
N PHE A 121 0.99 -4.16 -5.57
CA PHE A 121 0.26 -3.28 -6.48
C PHE A 121 0.94 -1.91 -6.62
N LEU A 122 1.36 -1.29 -5.52
CA LEU A 122 2.12 -0.06 -5.52
C LEU A 122 3.49 -0.34 -4.91
N THR A 123 4.55 0.09 -5.58
CA THR A 123 5.94 -0.13 -5.14
C THR A 123 6.74 1.16 -5.16
N MET A 124 7.79 1.22 -4.36
CA MET A 124 8.85 2.22 -4.57
C MET A 124 9.64 1.86 -5.83
N ASP A 125 10.09 2.88 -6.57
CA ASP A 125 10.83 2.70 -7.84
C ASP A 125 12.13 1.92 -7.69
N ASP A 126 12.72 1.92 -6.50
CA ASP A 126 13.98 1.21 -6.20
C ASP A 126 13.79 -0.30 -6.00
N LEU A 127 12.55 -0.79 -5.99
CA LEU A 127 12.29 -2.21 -5.86
C LEU A 127 12.31 -2.92 -7.22
N LEU A 128 13.00 -4.06 -7.25
CA LEU A 128 12.96 -4.95 -8.41
C LEU A 128 11.57 -5.59 -8.52
N THR A 129 10.88 -5.27 -9.60
CA THR A 129 9.56 -5.82 -9.93
C THR A 129 9.58 -6.59 -11.25
N THR A 130 8.65 -7.52 -11.41
CA THR A 130 8.45 -8.29 -12.64
C THR A 130 6.97 -8.64 -12.78
N ASP A 131 6.50 -8.77 -14.01
CA ASP A 131 5.14 -9.21 -14.31
C ASP A 131 4.99 -10.73 -14.17
N THR A 132 6.10 -11.46 -14.30
CA THR A 132 6.12 -12.92 -14.21
C THR A 132 7.20 -13.37 -13.23
N PRO A 133 6.85 -14.12 -12.17
CA PRO A 133 7.85 -14.64 -11.25
C PRO A 133 8.71 -15.68 -11.96
N ASP A 134 10.03 -15.47 -11.99
CA ASP A 134 11.00 -16.43 -12.48
C ASP A 134 11.83 -16.95 -11.31
N GLU A 135 11.61 -18.20 -10.91
CA GLU A 135 12.37 -18.84 -9.84
C GLU A 135 13.88 -18.91 -10.12
N GLN A 136 14.29 -18.84 -11.40
CA GLN A 136 15.70 -18.84 -11.74
C GLN A 136 16.39 -17.52 -11.41
N LEU A 137 15.66 -16.40 -11.41
CA LEU A 137 16.18 -15.11 -10.93
C LEU A 137 16.58 -15.16 -9.46
N CYS A 138 15.83 -15.88 -8.62
CA CYS A 138 16.12 -16.03 -7.20
C CYS A 138 17.38 -16.85 -6.91
N ARG A 139 17.85 -17.67 -7.85
CA ARG A 139 19.04 -18.51 -7.68
C ARG A 139 20.34 -17.83 -8.12
N ARG A 140 20.26 -16.64 -8.72
CA ARG A 140 21.40 -15.88 -9.27
C ARG A 140 21.72 -14.62 -8.43
N ALA A 141 20.88 -14.28 -7.47
CA ALA A 141 21.06 -13.18 -6.53
C ALA A 141 21.66 -13.69 -5.21
#